data_2b8c2b6228c0f3c0a789f5ac31aee457
#
_entry.id   2b8c2b6228c0f3c0a789f5ac31aee457
#
_cell.length_a   1.000
_cell.length_b   1.000
_cell.length_c   1.000
_cell.angle_alpha   90.00
_cell.angle_beta   90.00
_cell.angle_gamma   90.00
#
_symmetry.space_group_name_H-M   'P 1'
#
loop_
_entity.id
_entity.type
_entity.pdbx_description
1 polymer ?
#
loop_
_entity_poly.entity_id
_entity_poly.type
_entity_poly.pdbx_seq_one_letter_code
_entity_poly.pdbx_strand_id
1 'polypeptide(L)'
;MTSRRVQGFTLIEVLLALVLLAAGLALAFATLRSSTAVVTRGEDMAQASERMRAVHGYLRARLASAQPIVFATDRGTLRQARFLGSPQRMRFVADLPDYLGYGGPYLHDVVADETGQLRVAFAVAQPEASLEDVDLAARGLRAERLADGLRVVRFHYRGLDADNRLGPWQDRWETSEMLPLQVKMEVEAVRGGRWPDLVVTLARSEGGAGGGALSGSNAPVLP
;
A
#
# COMPACT_ATOMS: atom_id res chain seq x y z
N MET A 1 60.66 -62.17 23.50
CA MET A 1 59.47 -61.42 24.07
C MET A 1 59.84 -59.98 24.17
N THR A 2 59.38 -59.14 23.21
CA THR A 2 59.63 -57.69 23.17
C THR A 2 58.58 -56.98 23.95
N SER A 3 58.95 -56.41 25.10
CA SER A 3 58.08 -55.65 26.00
C SER A 3 57.79 -54.30 25.25
N ARG A 4 56.51 -54.14 24.85
CA ARG A 4 55.98 -52.90 24.28
C ARG A 4 55.83 -51.91 25.42
N ARG A 5 56.66 -50.83 25.44
CA ARG A 5 56.50 -49.76 26.45
C ARG A 5 55.20 -49.01 26.12
N VAL A 6 54.23 -49.02 26.98
CA VAL A 6 53.02 -48.16 26.91
C VAL A 6 53.48 -46.78 27.33
N GLN A 7 53.52 -45.86 26.36
CA GLN A 7 53.72 -44.43 26.65
C GLN A 7 52.40 -43.80 27.10
N GLY A 8 52.39 -43.25 28.31
CA GLY A 8 51.24 -42.45 28.82
C GLY A 8 51.29 -41.04 28.34
N PHE A 9 50.11 -40.42 28.17
CA PHE A 9 50.01 -39.00 27.80
C PHE A 9 50.60 -38.08 28.88
N THR A 10 51.30 -37.04 28.44
CA THR A 10 51.80 -36.00 29.34
C THR A 10 50.69 -34.99 29.68
N LEU A 11 50.74 -34.41 30.89
CA LEU A 11 49.76 -33.41 31.33
C LEU A 11 49.70 -32.23 30.38
N ILE A 12 50.83 -31.81 29.78
CA ILE A 12 50.91 -30.68 28.84
C ILE A 12 50.24 -31.02 27.51
N GLU A 13 50.31 -32.26 27.06
CA GLU A 13 49.67 -32.70 25.83
C GLU A 13 48.15 -32.68 25.94
N VAL A 14 47.60 -33.08 27.11
CA VAL A 14 46.16 -32.96 27.37
C VAL A 14 45.74 -31.51 27.49
N LEU A 15 46.53 -30.66 28.15
CA LEU A 15 46.23 -29.21 28.20
C LEU A 15 46.24 -28.56 26.82
N LEU A 16 47.24 -28.87 25.99
CA LEU A 16 47.33 -28.36 24.65
C LEU A 16 46.15 -28.83 23.79
N ALA A 17 45.78 -30.10 23.88
CA ALA A 17 44.63 -30.65 23.17
C ALA A 17 43.30 -29.94 23.58
N LEU A 18 43.11 -29.69 24.89
CA LEU A 18 41.93 -28.94 25.35
C LEU A 18 41.90 -27.51 24.89
N VAL A 19 43.02 -26.82 24.87
CA VAL A 19 43.11 -25.43 24.33
C VAL A 19 42.78 -25.39 22.85
N LEU A 20 43.34 -26.29 22.06
CA LEU A 20 43.07 -26.40 20.63
C LEU A 20 41.59 -26.76 20.37
N LEU A 21 41.01 -27.67 21.13
CA LEU A 21 39.63 -28.04 21.06
C LEU A 21 38.72 -26.82 21.38
N ALA A 22 39.02 -26.11 22.47
CA ALA A 22 38.26 -24.91 22.85
C ALA A 22 38.35 -23.79 21.78
N ALA A 23 39.53 -23.58 21.21
CA ALA A 23 39.73 -22.63 20.12
C ALA A 23 38.94 -23.03 18.85
N GLY A 24 38.96 -24.33 18.52
CA GLY A 24 38.19 -24.87 17.39
C GLY A 24 36.68 -24.69 17.56
N LEU A 25 36.17 -25.00 18.78
CA LEU A 25 34.78 -24.80 19.11
C LEU A 25 34.38 -23.29 19.05
N ALA A 26 35.23 -22.42 19.59
CA ALA A 26 34.97 -20.97 19.56
C ALA A 26 34.86 -20.44 18.11
N LEU A 27 35.73 -20.88 17.23
CA LEU A 27 35.68 -20.54 15.81
C LEU A 27 34.40 -21.09 15.12
N ALA A 28 34.03 -22.33 15.42
CA ALA A 28 32.81 -22.96 14.88
C ALA A 28 31.57 -22.22 15.34
N PHE A 29 31.46 -21.81 16.61
CA PHE A 29 30.38 -21.01 17.11
C PHE A 29 30.35 -19.59 16.49
N ALA A 30 31.50 -18.97 16.31
CA ALA A 30 31.58 -17.65 15.67
C ALA A 30 31.07 -17.67 14.22
N THR A 31 31.44 -18.68 13.44
CA THR A 31 30.96 -18.84 12.06
C THR A 31 29.46 -19.13 12.00
N LEU A 32 28.95 -20.00 12.88
CA LEU A 32 27.53 -20.31 12.95
C LEU A 32 26.69 -19.07 13.28
N ARG A 33 27.14 -18.29 14.28
CA ARG A 33 26.46 -17.04 14.68
C ARG A 33 26.47 -16.00 13.58
N SER A 34 27.55 -15.89 12.81
CA SER A 34 27.63 -14.98 11.67
C SER A 34 26.65 -15.39 10.56
N SER A 35 26.55 -16.69 10.27
CA SER A 35 25.65 -17.20 9.24
C SER A 35 24.18 -16.94 9.56
N THR A 36 23.77 -17.18 10.82
CA THR A 36 22.38 -16.90 11.25
C THR A 36 22.02 -15.42 11.15
N ALA A 37 22.95 -14.51 11.48
CA ALA A 37 22.72 -13.08 11.39
C ALA A 37 22.54 -12.58 9.93
N VAL A 38 23.19 -13.22 8.96
CA VAL A 38 23.02 -12.90 7.53
C VAL A 38 21.66 -13.40 7.04
N VAL A 39 21.24 -14.61 7.42
CA VAL A 39 19.95 -15.18 7.03
C VAL A 39 18.80 -14.32 7.55
N THR A 40 18.80 -13.97 8.84
CA THR A 40 17.73 -13.15 9.43
C THR A 40 17.62 -11.78 8.78
N ARG A 41 18.75 -11.12 8.46
CA ARG A 41 18.71 -9.86 7.70
C ARG A 41 18.13 -10.02 6.30
N GLY A 42 18.47 -11.11 5.62
CA GLY A 42 17.93 -11.44 4.30
C GLY A 42 16.42 -11.65 4.34
N GLU A 43 15.92 -12.36 5.34
CA GLU A 43 14.49 -12.59 5.56
C GLU A 43 13.75 -11.29 5.87
N ASP A 44 14.29 -10.44 6.75
CA ASP A 44 13.70 -9.13 7.08
C ASP A 44 13.60 -8.23 5.82
N MET A 45 14.64 -8.22 4.99
CA MET A 45 14.63 -7.45 3.74
C MET A 45 13.63 -8.01 2.72
N ALA A 46 13.52 -9.33 2.61
CA ALA A 46 12.55 -9.98 1.74
C ALA A 46 11.12 -9.65 2.17
N GLN A 47 10.80 -9.80 3.46
CA GLN A 47 9.48 -9.45 4.01
C GLN A 47 9.13 -7.97 3.81
N ALA A 48 10.08 -7.05 4.03
CA ALA A 48 9.86 -5.63 3.79
C ALA A 48 9.54 -5.34 2.31
N SER A 49 10.26 -6.00 1.39
CA SER A 49 10.04 -5.86 -0.05
C SER A 49 8.70 -6.45 -0.49
N GLU A 50 8.28 -7.58 0.07
CA GLU A 50 6.99 -8.19 -0.21
C GLU A 50 5.84 -7.33 0.30
N ARG A 51 5.95 -6.80 1.51
CA ARG A 51 4.95 -5.87 2.07
C ARG A 51 4.80 -4.62 1.20
N MET A 52 5.91 -4.01 0.79
CA MET A 52 5.90 -2.87 -0.12
C MET A 52 5.18 -3.21 -1.44
N ARG A 53 5.52 -4.34 -2.07
CA ARG A 53 4.88 -4.78 -3.31
C ARG A 53 3.39 -5.04 -3.15
N ALA A 54 2.98 -5.63 -2.04
CA ALA A 54 1.57 -5.88 -1.74
C ALA A 54 0.79 -4.56 -1.62
N VAL A 55 1.32 -3.57 -0.86
CA VAL A 55 0.70 -2.25 -0.72
C VAL A 55 0.62 -1.53 -2.06
N HIS A 56 1.72 -1.51 -2.82
CA HIS A 56 1.76 -0.89 -4.14
C HIS A 56 0.78 -1.56 -5.12
N GLY A 57 0.73 -2.89 -5.12
CA GLY A 57 -0.18 -3.66 -5.96
C GLY A 57 -1.65 -3.37 -5.61
N TYR A 58 -1.98 -3.37 -4.31
CA TYR A 58 -3.31 -3.04 -3.83
C TYR A 58 -3.74 -1.62 -4.25
N LEU A 59 -2.94 -0.60 -3.89
CA LEU A 59 -3.29 0.79 -4.19
C LEU A 59 -3.33 1.05 -5.70
N ARG A 60 -2.41 0.48 -6.48
CA ARG A 60 -2.43 0.59 -7.93
C ARG A 60 -3.72 0.04 -8.52
N ALA A 61 -4.13 -1.16 -8.10
CA ALA A 61 -5.34 -1.80 -8.59
C ALA A 61 -6.59 -0.99 -8.23
N ARG A 62 -6.68 -0.51 -6.97
CA ARG A 62 -7.87 0.25 -6.52
C ARG A 62 -7.94 1.65 -7.14
N LEU A 63 -6.82 2.38 -7.20
CA LEU A 63 -6.79 3.70 -7.84
C LEU A 63 -7.02 3.63 -9.36
N ALA A 64 -6.46 2.62 -10.03
CA ALA A 64 -6.70 2.44 -11.47
C ALA A 64 -8.17 2.12 -11.81
N SER A 65 -8.88 1.47 -10.86
CA SER A 65 -10.32 1.18 -10.99
C SER A 65 -11.21 2.22 -10.29
N ALA A 66 -10.66 3.36 -9.90
CA ALA A 66 -11.44 4.43 -9.25
C ALA A 66 -12.53 4.96 -10.19
N GLN A 67 -13.74 5.10 -9.64
CA GLN A 67 -14.94 5.50 -10.35
C GLN A 67 -15.39 6.90 -9.92
N PRO A 68 -15.88 7.77 -10.83
CA PRO A 68 -16.34 9.10 -10.51
C PRO A 68 -17.75 9.12 -9.88
N ILE A 69 -17.97 8.22 -8.92
CA ILE A 69 -19.22 8.11 -8.19
C ILE A 69 -19.23 9.10 -7.03
N VAL A 70 -20.34 9.83 -6.88
CA VAL A 70 -20.58 10.70 -5.75
C VAL A 70 -20.73 9.86 -4.49
N PHE A 71 -19.96 10.18 -3.46
CA PHE A 71 -20.03 9.50 -2.17
C PHE A 71 -20.33 10.43 -0.99
N ALA A 72 -20.34 11.73 -1.24
CA ALA A 72 -20.75 12.72 -0.24
C ALA A 72 -21.15 14.04 -0.91
N THR A 73 -21.92 14.86 -0.19
CA THR A 73 -22.29 16.20 -0.60
C THR A 73 -21.99 17.18 0.54
N ASP A 74 -21.31 18.26 0.24
CA ASP A 74 -21.10 19.37 1.16
C ASP A 74 -22.43 20.11 1.37
N ARG A 75 -22.96 20.13 2.58
CA ARG A 75 -24.23 20.76 2.89
C ARG A 75 -24.21 22.28 2.76
N GLY A 76 -23.05 22.91 2.92
CA GLY A 76 -22.90 24.35 2.82
C GLY A 76 -22.80 24.87 1.39
N THR A 77 -22.06 24.14 0.55
CA THR A 77 -21.77 24.55 -0.83
C THR A 77 -22.53 23.74 -1.87
N LEU A 78 -23.21 22.64 -1.48
CA LEU A 78 -23.87 21.66 -2.34
C LEU A 78 -22.92 20.97 -3.35
N ARG A 79 -21.61 21.08 -3.14
CA ARG A 79 -20.62 20.42 -3.99
C ARG A 79 -20.60 18.94 -3.72
N GLN A 80 -20.57 18.16 -4.80
CA GLN A 80 -20.55 16.71 -4.77
C GLN A 80 -19.11 16.20 -4.73
N ALA A 81 -18.77 15.36 -3.76
CA ALA A 81 -17.45 14.76 -3.67
C ALA A 81 -17.40 13.40 -4.40
N ARG A 82 -16.48 13.29 -5.35
CA ARG A 82 -16.08 12.07 -6.05
C ARG A 82 -14.69 11.63 -5.71
N PHE A 83 -13.86 12.57 -5.23
CA PHE A 83 -12.52 12.31 -4.72
C PHE A 83 -12.17 13.36 -3.65
N LEU A 84 -11.62 12.93 -2.53
CA LEU A 84 -11.06 13.80 -1.51
C LEU A 84 -9.60 13.40 -1.29
N GLY A 85 -8.71 14.38 -1.37
CA GLY A 85 -7.27 14.15 -1.22
C GLY A 85 -6.61 15.16 -0.29
N SER A 86 -5.86 14.66 0.69
CA SER A 86 -4.96 15.43 1.56
C SER A 86 -3.60 14.74 1.63
N PRO A 87 -2.57 15.35 2.25
CA PRO A 87 -1.24 14.72 2.30
C PRO A 87 -1.19 13.35 2.98
N GLN A 88 -2.08 13.08 3.95
CA GLN A 88 -2.11 11.84 4.71
C GLN A 88 -3.39 11.03 4.53
N ARG A 89 -4.35 11.50 3.72
CA ARG A 89 -5.63 10.81 3.57
C ARG A 89 -6.18 10.99 2.16
N MET A 90 -6.71 9.91 1.60
CA MET A 90 -7.46 9.98 0.36
C MET A 90 -8.72 9.12 0.43
N ARG A 91 -9.80 9.61 -0.18
CA ARG A 91 -11.08 8.93 -0.28
C ARG A 91 -11.53 8.90 -1.72
N PHE A 92 -11.94 7.73 -2.18
CA PHE A 92 -12.40 7.51 -3.55
C PHE A 92 -13.28 6.27 -3.60
N VAL A 93 -14.07 6.15 -4.64
CA VAL A 93 -14.89 4.96 -4.87
C VAL A 93 -14.22 4.04 -5.87
N ALA A 94 -14.14 2.76 -5.52
CA ALA A 94 -13.67 1.70 -6.41
C ALA A 94 -14.33 0.37 -6.02
N ASP A 95 -14.30 -0.61 -6.91
CA ASP A 95 -14.83 -1.94 -6.60
C ASP A 95 -13.93 -2.65 -5.58
N LEU A 96 -14.55 -3.36 -4.64
CA LEU A 96 -13.84 -4.30 -3.78
C LEU A 96 -13.50 -5.58 -4.55
N PRO A 97 -12.41 -6.28 -4.18
CA PRO A 97 -12.21 -7.64 -4.64
C PRO A 97 -13.39 -8.53 -4.26
N ASP A 98 -13.81 -9.42 -5.15
CA ASP A 98 -15.00 -10.27 -4.99
C ASP A 98 -15.00 -11.10 -3.70
N TYR A 99 -13.81 -11.47 -3.20
CA TYR A 99 -13.65 -12.23 -1.96
C TYR A 99 -13.85 -11.40 -0.67
N LEU A 100 -13.92 -10.06 -0.76
CA LEU A 100 -14.09 -9.16 0.39
C LEU A 100 -15.51 -8.58 0.52
N GLY A 101 -16.38 -8.76 -0.47
CA GLY A 101 -17.69 -8.14 -0.45
C GLY A 101 -18.67 -8.73 -1.47
N TYR A 102 -19.89 -8.19 -1.47
CA TYR A 102 -20.98 -8.61 -2.35
C TYR A 102 -20.90 -7.97 -3.76
N GLY A 103 -19.73 -7.41 -4.11
CA GLY A 103 -19.56 -6.64 -5.35
C GLY A 103 -20.15 -5.22 -5.25
N GLY A 104 -19.82 -4.38 -6.25
CA GLY A 104 -20.31 -3.01 -6.34
C GLY A 104 -19.31 -1.96 -5.84
N PRO A 105 -19.69 -0.67 -5.94
CA PRO A 105 -18.82 0.45 -5.60
C PRO A 105 -18.74 0.66 -4.09
N TYR A 106 -17.52 0.65 -3.57
CA TYR A 106 -17.22 0.95 -2.18
C TYR A 106 -16.39 2.22 -2.06
N LEU A 107 -16.71 3.03 -1.06
CA LEU A 107 -15.86 4.11 -0.61
C LEU A 107 -14.63 3.51 0.09
N HIS A 108 -13.46 3.84 -0.42
CA HIS A 108 -12.17 3.53 0.18
C HIS A 108 -11.68 4.77 0.92
N ASP A 109 -11.41 4.64 2.21
CA ASP A 109 -10.82 5.68 3.06
C ASP A 109 -9.43 5.24 3.46
N VAL A 110 -8.41 5.74 2.76
CA VAL A 110 -7.01 5.41 2.97
C VAL A 110 -6.37 6.49 3.82
N VAL A 111 -5.81 6.10 4.97
CA VAL A 111 -5.25 7.02 5.96
C VAL A 111 -3.85 6.59 6.35
N ALA A 112 -2.93 7.53 6.33
CA ALA A 112 -1.64 7.43 7.01
C ALA A 112 -1.76 8.12 8.37
N ASP A 113 -1.70 7.36 9.45
CA ASP A 113 -1.85 7.90 10.79
C ASP A 113 -0.50 8.32 11.41
N GLU A 114 -0.59 9.06 12.52
CA GLU A 114 0.58 9.57 13.24
C GLU A 114 1.43 8.46 13.89
N THR A 115 0.88 7.26 14.01
CA THR A 115 1.60 6.10 14.56
C THR A 115 2.47 5.38 13.53
N GLY A 116 2.50 5.90 12.30
CA GLY A 116 3.26 5.32 11.20
C GLY A 116 2.60 4.09 10.59
N GLN A 117 1.27 4.05 10.61
CA GLN A 117 0.48 3.01 9.95
C GLN A 117 -0.24 3.58 8.72
N LEU A 118 -0.24 2.79 7.65
CA LEU A 118 -1.11 3.00 6.51
C LEU A 118 -2.30 2.06 6.64
N ARG A 119 -3.50 2.61 6.67
CA ARG A 119 -4.75 1.87 6.91
C ARG A 119 -5.77 2.18 5.83
N VAL A 120 -6.71 1.26 5.63
CA VAL A 120 -7.86 1.46 4.75
C VAL A 120 -9.13 0.98 5.42
N ALA A 121 -10.17 1.78 5.34
CA ALA A 121 -11.53 1.41 5.72
C ALA A 121 -12.43 1.41 4.49
N PHE A 122 -13.51 0.64 4.54
CA PHE A 122 -14.45 0.47 3.45
C PHE A 122 -15.89 0.72 3.92
N ALA A 123 -16.67 1.38 3.09
CA ALA A 123 -18.11 1.50 3.25
C ALA A 123 -18.80 1.46 1.89
N VAL A 124 -20.06 1.06 1.85
CA VAL A 124 -20.84 1.23 0.63
C VAL A 124 -20.97 2.72 0.33
N ALA A 125 -20.73 3.11 -0.92
CA ALA A 125 -20.85 4.49 -1.34
C ALA A 125 -22.30 4.97 -1.22
N GLN A 126 -22.53 6.08 -0.50
CA GLN A 126 -23.83 6.66 -0.26
C GLN A 126 -23.83 8.13 -0.71
N PRO A 127 -24.44 8.46 -1.85
CA PRO A 127 -24.40 9.81 -2.40
C PRO A 127 -24.98 10.90 -1.48
N GLU A 128 -25.92 10.53 -0.62
CA GLU A 128 -26.58 11.44 0.34
C GLU A 128 -25.76 11.70 1.60
N ALA A 129 -24.65 10.99 1.81
CA ALA A 129 -23.80 11.21 2.98
C ALA A 129 -23.24 12.64 2.98
N SER A 130 -23.13 13.26 4.17
CA SER A 130 -22.42 14.52 4.29
C SER A 130 -20.91 14.29 4.30
N LEU A 131 -20.12 15.34 4.05
CA LEU A 131 -18.64 15.26 4.13
C LEU A 131 -18.16 14.84 5.53
N GLU A 132 -18.93 15.11 6.58
CA GLU A 132 -18.66 14.69 7.95
C GLU A 132 -18.86 13.18 8.13
N ASP A 133 -19.88 12.62 7.47
CA ASP A 133 -20.26 11.21 7.57
C ASP A 133 -19.27 10.26 6.84
N VAL A 134 -18.40 10.78 5.97
CA VAL A 134 -17.41 9.97 5.24
C VAL A 134 -16.12 9.73 6.02
N ASP A 135 -16.04 10.19 7.26
CA ASP A 135 -15.00 9.76 8.19
C ASP A 135 -15.32 8.36 8.74
N LEU A 136 -14.85 7.33 8.01
CA LEU A 136 -15.19 5.95 8.34
C LEU A 136 -14.61 5.52 9.69
N ALA A 137 -13.48 6.09 10.10
CA ALA A 137 -12.88 5.83 11.39
C ALA A 137 -13.71 6.42 12.54
N ALA A 138 -14.22 7.66 12.38
CA ALA A 138 -15.10 8.29 13.35
C ALA A 138 -16.44 7.54 13.50
N ARG A 139 -16.89 6.87 12.44
CA ARG A 139 -18.10 6.01 12.46
C ARG A 139 -17.86 4.63 13.08
N GLY A 140 -16.66 4.34 13.59
CA GLY A 140 -16.31 3.06 14.19
C GLY A 140 -16.16 1.91 13.18
N LEU A 141 -16.05 2.20 11.89
CA LEU A 141 -15.81 1.17 10.89
C LEU A 141 -14.37 0.65 11.02
N ARG A 142 -14.25 -0.67 10.94
CA ARG A 142 -12.96 -1.33 11.07
C ARG A 142 -12.05 -0.94 9.90
N ALA A 143 -10.87 -0.40 10.25
CA ALA A 143 -9.84 -0.13 9.27
C ALA A 143 -8.83 -1.27 9.25
N GLU A 144 -8.58 -1.81 8.06
CA GLU A 144 -7.56 -2.82 7.82
C GLU A 144 -6.19 -2.16 7.67
N ARG A 145 -5.17 -2.75 8.28
CA ARG A 145 -3.80 -2.26 8.20
C ARG A 145 -3.12 -2.77 6.94
N LEU A 146 -2.70 -1.86 6.08
CA LEU A 146 -1.92 -2.17 4.86
C LEU A 146 -0.42 -2.27 5.16
N ALA A 147 0.11 -1.36 5.98
CA ALA A 147 1.50 -1.36 6.41
C ALA A 147 1.68 -0.69 7.77
N ASP A 148 2.80 -0.97 8.43
CA ASP A 148 3.24 -0.38 9.68
C ASP A 148 4.74 -0.04 9.63
N GLY A 149 5.23 0.63 10.66
CA GLY A 149 6.64 1.02 10.76
C GLY A 149 7.04 2.04 9.69
N LEU A 150 6.13 2.92 9.30
CA LEU A 150 6.36 3.98 8.34
C LEU A 150 6.71 5.28 9.07
N ARG A 151 7.74 5.97 8.61
CA ARG A 151 8.13 7.29 9.13
C ARG A 151 7.38 8.41 8.45
N VAL A 152 7.23 8.30 7.13
CA VAL A 152 6.56 9.28 6.29
C VAL A 152 5.69 8.55 5.28
N VAL A 153 4.45 8.98 5.16
CA VAL A 153 3.57 8.65 4.03
C VAL A 153 2.97 9.96 3.54
N ARG A 154 3.11 10.25 2.26
CA ARG A 154 2.51 11.44 1.64
C ARG A 154 1.85 11.09 0.33
N PHE A 155 0.67 11.64 0.14
CA PHE A 155 -0.07 11.58 -1.11
C PHE A 155 0.03 12.93 -1.83
N HIS A 156 0.20 12.86 -3.15
CA HIS A 156 0.19 14.02 -4.02
C HIS A 156 -0.73 13.74 -5.20
N TYR A 157 -1.32 14.79 -5.71
CA TYR A 157 -2.36 14.72 -6.72
C TYR A 157 -2.01 15.66 -7.88
N ARG A 158 -2.38 15.29 -9.09
CA ARG A 158 -2.35 16.22 -10.21
C ARG A 158 -3.46 15.94 -11.22
N GLY A 159 -3.93 16.99 -11.82
CA GLY A 159 -4.91 16.98 -12.90
C GLY A 159 -4.35 17.63 -14.15
N LEU A 160 -5.24 18.05 -15.03
CA LEU A 160 -4.91 18.92 -16.14
C LEU A 160 -4.98 20.37 -15.69
N ASP A 161 -4.09 21.19 -16.21
CA ASP A 161 -4.15 22.64 -16.09
C ASP A 161 -5.15 23.26 -17.10
N ALA A 162 -5.23 24.58 -17.11
CA ALA A 162 -6.12 25.32 -18.02
C ALA A 162 -5.81 25.10 -19.52
N ASP A 163 -4.56 24.72 -19.82
CA ASP A 163 -4.09 24.46 -21.19
C ASP A 163 -4.23 22.96 -21.58
N ASN A 164 -4.96 22.18 -20.78
CA ASN A 164 -5.16 20.74 -20.96
C ASN A 164 -3.85 19.92 -20.93
N ARG A 165 -2.82 20.42 -20.21
CA ARG A 165 -1.55 19.75 -19.95
C ARG A 165 -1.51 19.21 -18.54
N LEU A 166 -0.59 18.27 -18.28
CA LEU A 166 -0.35 17.80 -16.92
C LEU A 166 0.10 18.95 -16.02
N GLY A 167 -0.71 19.27 -15.03
CA GLY A 167 -0.41 20.27 -14.02
C GLY A 167 0.66 19.80 -13.02
N PRO A 168 1.10 20.70 -12.12
CA PRO A 168 2.05 20.36 -11.05
C PRO A 168 1.43 19.41 -10.03
N TRP A 169 2.29 18.74 -9.28
CA TRP A 169 1.88 17.96 -8.11
C TRP A 169 1.40 18.88 -6.98
N GLN A 170 0.25 18.55 -6.40
CA GLN A 170 -0.39 19.26 -5.30
C GLN A 170 -0.54 18.33 -4.10
N ASP A 171 -0.38 18.87 -2.90
CA ASP A 171 -0.55 18.11 -1.65
C ASP A 171 -2.02 17.91 -1.27
N ARG A 172 -2.91 18.72 -1.84
CA ARG A 172 -4.36 18.62 -1.67
C ARG A 172 -5.04 18.61 -3.02
N TRP A 173 -6.12 17.85 -3.11
CA TRP A 173 -6.98 17.85 -4.28
C TRP A 173 -8.17 18.78 -4.03
N GLU A 174 -8.11 19.97 -4.57
CA GLU A 174 -9.11 21.03 -4.33
C GLU A 174 -10.43 20.79 -5.11
N THR A 175 -10.37 20.07 -6.22
CA THR A 175 -11.52 19.83 -7.10
C THR A 175 -12.20 18.51 -6.75
N SER A 176 -12.91 18.47 -5.60
CA SER A 176 -13.54 17.24 -5.08
C SER A 176 -14.55 16.59 -6.04
N GLU A 177 -15.13 17.37 -6.96
CA GLU A 177 -16.12 16.93 -7.95
C GLU A 177 -15.52 16.11 -9.10
N MET A 178 -14.21 16.10 -9.22
CA MET A 178 -13.47 15.36 -10.26
C MET A 178 -12.42 14.46 -9.65
N LEU A 179 -12.10 13.38 -10.35
CA LEU A 179 -10.95 12.55 -10.00
C LEU A 179 -9.66 13.25 -10.45
N PRO A 180 -8.56 13.14 -9.67
CA PRO A 180 -7.25 13.52 -10.16
C PRO A 180 -6.85 12.62 -11.33
N LEU A 181 -6.08 13.15 -12.26
CA LEU A 181 -5.54 12.34 -13.35
C LEU A 181 -4.48 11.36 -12.87
N GLN A 182 -3.69 11.80 -11.90
CA GLN A 182 -2.68 10.94 -11.27
C GLN A 182 -2.61 11.19 -9.77
N VAL A 183 -2.34 10.10 -9.06
CA VAL A 183 -2.01 10.09 -7.64
C VAL A 183 -0.61 9.55 -7.47
N LYS A 184 0.19 10.21 -6.65
CA LYS A 184 1.52 9.75 -6.24
C LYS A 184 1.52 9.48 -4.75
N MET A 185 2.14 8.39 -4.33
CA MET A 185 2.41 8.08 -2.93
C MET A 185 3.92 7.97 -2.72
N GLU A 186 4.41 8.72 -1.74
CA GLU A 186 5.78 8.67 -1.23
C GLU A 186 5.77 8.03 0.16
N VAL A 187 6.67 7.08 0.37
CA VAL A 187 6.78 6.36 1.64
C VAL A 187 8.23 6.28 2.07
N GLU A 188 8.47 6.58 3.35
CA GLU A 188 9.73 6.30 4.03
C GLU A 188 9.46 5.37 5.22
N ALA A 189 10.03 4.18 5.21
CA ALA A 189 9.92 3.24 6.30
C ALA A 189 11.00 3.47 7.36
N VAL A 190 10.69 3.16 8.63
CA VAL A 190 11.65 3.24 9.74
C VAL A 190 12.82 2.27 9.50
N ARG A 191 12.52 1.09 8.94
CA ARG A 191 13.50 0.10 8.50
C ARG A 191 13.34 -0.12 7.00
N GLY A 192 14.45 -0.21 6.27
CA GLY A 192 14.43 -0.45 4.82
C GLY A 192 14.42 0.83 3.96
N GLY A 193 14.33 2.03 4.57
CA GLY A 193 14.50 3.29 3.86
C GLY A 193 13.29 3.72 3.02
N ARG A 194 13.56 4.51 1.99
CA ARG A 194 12.54 5.05 1.09
C ARG A 194 12.07 3.99 0.09
N TRP A 195 10.76 3.85 -0.04
CA TRP A 195 10.16 3.03 -1.08
C TRP A 195 10.23 3.75 -2.44
N PRO A 196 10.25 3.03 -3.55
CA PRO A 196 10.02 3.64 -4.86
C PRO A 196 8.67 4.37 -4.86
N ASP A 197 8.63 5.56 -5.49
CA ASP A 197 7.39 6.33 -5.57
C ASP A 197 6.34 5.53 -6.36
N LEU A 198 5.15 5.39 -5.79
CA LEU A 198 4.02 4.82 -6.50
C LEU A 198 3.30 5.95 -7.25
N VAL A 199 3.28 5.90 -8.57
CA VAL A 199 2.45 6.78 -9.39
C VAL A 199 1.40 5.96 -10.10
N VAL A 200 0.14 6.38 -9.97
CA VAL A 200 -1.01 5.72 -10.60
C VAL A 200 -1.80 6.74 -11.41
N THR A 201 -2.10 6.40 -12.65
CA THR A 201 -3.04 7.14 -13.48
C THR A 201 -4.43 6.56 -13.27
N LEU A 202 -5.40 7.41 -12.94
CA LEU A 202 -6.79 7.01 -12.78
C LEU A 202 -7.47 6.94 -14.15
N ALA A 203 -8.42 6.03 -14.30
CA ALA A 203 -9.20 5.93 -15.51
C ALA A 203 -9.98 7.24 -15.73
N ARG A 204 -9.85 7.85 -16.90
CA ARG A 204 -10.76 8.91 -17.32
C ARG A 204 -12.12 8.25 -17.60
N SER A 205 -13.11 8.48 -16.76
CA SER A 205 -14.47 8.34 -17.27
C SER A 205 -14.69 9.55 -18.19
N GLU A 206 -14.75 9.32 -19.46
CA GLU A 206 -15.37 10.30 -20.37
C GLU A 206 -16.79 10.48 -19.85
N GLY A 207 -17.01 11.61 -19.17
CA GLY A 207 -18.31 11.96 -18.64
C GLY A 207 -19.30 11.92 -19.77
N GLY A 208 -20.34 11.14 -19.61
CA GLY A 208 -21.39 10.96 -20.59
C GLY A 208 -21.99 12.27 -21.10
N ALA A 209 -21.44 12.73 -22.20
CA ALA A 209 -22.12 13.59 -23.14
C ALA A 209 -22.43 12.72 -24.36
N GLY A 210 -23.60 12.06 -24.35
CA GLY A 210 -23.97 11.23 -25.48
C GLY A 210 -25.14 10.28 -25.22
N GLY A 211 -26.11 10.73 -24.44
CA GLY A 211 -27.47 10.18 -24.53
C GLY A 211 -28.15 10.68 -25.81
N GLY A 212 -27.52 10.47 -26.95
CA GLY A 212 -28.10 10.75 -28.27
C GLY A 212 -29.01 9.62 -28.69
N ALA A 213 -30.29 9.89 -28.69
CA ALA A 213 -31.36 9.08 -29.22
C ALA A 213 -31.00 8.34 -30.51
N LEU A 214 -31.00 7.04 -30.46
CA LEU A 214 -31.23 6.21 -31.63
C LEU A 214 -32.71 5.76 -31.63
N SER A 215 -33.56 6.70 -31.94
CA SER A 215 -34.88 6.39 -32.47
C SER A 215 -34.76 6.33 -33.99
N GLY A 216 -34.51 5.17 -34.48
CA GLY A 216 -34.52 4.82 -35.90
C GLY A 216 -35.39 3.59 -36.09
N SER A 217 -36.69 3.72 -35.79
CA SER A 217 -37.71 2.80 -36.25
C SER A 217 -37.87 2.97 -37.75
N ASN A 218 -37.27 2.08 -38.55
CA ASN A 218 -37.61 1.91 -39.93
C ASN A 218 -38.15 0.49 -40.09
N ALA A 219 -39.47 0.34 -39.90
CA ALA A 219 -40.18 -0.83 -40.25
C ALA A 219 -40.54 -0.77 -41.77
N PRO A 220 -40.21 -1.76 -42.60
CA PRO A 220 -40.68 -1.83 -43.95
C PRO A 220 -42.14 -2.29 -43.96
N VAL A 221 -43.00 -1.45 -44.59
CA VAL A 221 -44.34 -1.85 -45.03
C VAL A 221 -44.19 -2.75 -46.25
N LEU A 222 -44.72 -3.94 -46.19
CA LEU A 222 -44.92 -4.83 -47.32
C LEU A 222 -46.38 -4.81 -47.76
N PRO A 223 -46.64 -5.02 -49.08
CA PRO A 223 -47.93 -4.78 -49.70
C PRO A 223 -49.00 -5.82 -49.36
#